data_96c72ac1e44db86631df21741404eace
#
_entry.id   96c72ac1e44db86631df21741404eace
#
_cell.length_a   1.000
_cell.length_b   1.000
_cell.length_c   1.000
_cell.angle_alpha   90.00
_cell.angle_beta   90.00
_cell.angle_gamma   90.00
#
_symmetry.space_group_name_H-M   'P 1'
#
loop_
_entity.id
_entity.type
_entity.pdbx_description
1 polymer ?
#
loop_
_entity_poly.entity_id
_entity_poly.type
_entity_poly.pdbx_seq_one_letter_code
_entity_poly.pdbx_strand_id
1 'polypeptide(L)'
;MDIVLAVILLAETLNQISHRAVGSPLVLDHRSICRKTRRLIGKQAEICRKEPEIVQEVVKGAKLGTGECQFQFKERRWNCSTADKFFGRILTQDRGRGNDWWRNLQDIRETAFVYAVTSAGVTFAVTQSCSMGELLQCGCDYQMKGESPDGSWEWGGCGDDIDFGYTKSREFMDAQTRHRSDIRTLLTLHNNEAGRLAVKNFMRTECKCHGLSGSCAVKTCWKKMPIFREVGVRLKERFNGAFQVMGSNNGKYLIPVGDTIKAPTAEDLVYTNESPNFCKRNRKTGSQGTKGRACNATSMGIGGCDLLCCGRGYKERQVVVEENCKCRFHWCCVVKCSKCTAVKTVHECL
;
A
#
# COMPACT_ATOMS: atom_id res chain seq x y z
N MET A 1 10.96 -7.65 29.30
CA MET A 1 11.81 -8.69 28.68
C MET A 1 11.00 -9.66 27.82
N ASP A 2 9.68 -9.50 27.72
CA ASP A 2 8.77 -10.52 27.14
C ASP A 2 8.16 -10.20 25.77
N ILE A 3 8.34 -9.00 25.24
CA ILE A 3 7.78 -8.63 23.92
C ILE A 3 8.76 -8.95 22.79
N VAL A 4 10.05 -8.93 23.05
CA VAL A 4 11.09 -9.24 22.05
C VAL A 4 11.16 -10.75 21.79
N LEU A 5 10.90 -11.58 22.80
CA LEU A 5 10.85 -13.04 22.64
C LEU A 5 9.64 -13.50 21.79
N ALA A 6 8.50 -12.83 21.95
CA ALA A 6 7.28 -13.14 21.17
C ALA A 6 7.42 -12.79 19.67
N VAL A 7 8.16 -11.72 19.33
CA VAL A 7 8.41 -11.33 17.95
C VAL A 7 9.42 -12.26 17.27
N ILE A 8 10.43 -12.75 18.01
CA ILE A 8 11.42 -13.71 17.49
C ILE A 8 10.77 -15.07 17.25
N LEU A 9 9.92 -15.54 18.17
CA LEU A 9 9.18 -16.80 18.01
C LEU A 9 8.18 -16.76 16.86
N LEU A 10 7.56 -15.62 16.59
CA LEU A 10 6.68 -15.43 15.41
C LEU A 10 7.46 -15.37 14.09
N ALA A 11 8.67 -14.83 14.10
CA ALA A 11 9.54 -14.81 12.90
C ALA A 11 10.10 -16.20 12.59
N GLU A 12 10.46 -17.00 13.58
CA GLU A 12 10.91 -18.38 13.39
C GLU A 12 9.80 -19.32 12.94
N THR A 13 8.59 -19.16 13.44
CA THR A 13 7.43 -19.95 12.99
C THR A 13 7.02 -19.62 11.55
N LEU A 14 7.18 -18.37 11.08
CA LEU A 14 6.94 -17.99 9.70
C LEU A 14 8.02 -18.52 8.75
N ASN A 15 9.26 -18.68 9.20
CA ASN A 15 10.35 -19.22 8.39
C ASN A 15 10.28 -20.76 8.29
N GLN A 16 9.73 -21.46 9.29
CA GLN A 16 9.50 -22.91 9.24
C GLN A 16 8.32 -23.31 8.37
N ILE A 17 7.37 -22.41 8.12
CA ILE A 17 6.23 -22.66 7.22
C ILE A 17 6.66 -22.62 5.74
N SER A 18 7.78 -21.94 5.42
CA SER A 18 8.29 -21.83 4.04
C SER A 18 8.98 -23.09 3.49
N HIS A 19 9.25 -24.11 4.30
CA HIS A 19 10.01 -25.31 3.89
C HIS A 19 9.24 -26.65 3.98
N ARG A 20 7.92 -26.63 4.14
CA ARG A 20 7.09 -27.83 3.95
C ARG A 20 6.25 -27.71 2.70
N ALA A 21 6.91 -27.89 1.56
CA ALA A 21 6.25 -28.24 0.31
C ALA A 21 5.76 -29.68 0.34
N VAL A 22 4.59 -29.88 -0.26
CA VAL A 22 3.95 -31.18 -0.57
C VAL A 22 3.26 -31.87 0.60
N GLY A 23 2.05 -31.46 0.83
CA GLY A 23 1.05 -32.20 1.62
C GLY A 23 -0.21 -31.37 1.74
N SER A 24 -1.27 -31.79 1.05
CA SER A 24 -2.67 -31.36 1.08
C SER A 24 -2.95 -29.88 1.32
N PRO A 25 -3.74 -29.20 0.48
CA PRO A 25 -4.18 -27.85 0.79
C PRO A 25 -4.90 -27.92 2.15
N LEU A 26 -4.30 -27.35 3.18
CA LEU A 26 -5.02 -26.97 4.38
C LEU A 26 -6.16 -26.08 3.88
N VAL A 27 -7.37 -26.62 3.85
CA VAL A 27 -8.59 -25.86 3.61
C VAL A 27 -8.69 -24.89 4.78
N LEU A 28 -8.04 -23.73 4.65
CA LEU A 28 -8.25 -22.61 5.55
C LEU A 28 -9.75 -22.32 5.47
N ASP A 29 -10.45 -22.41 6.60
CA ASP A 29 -11.88 -22.09 6.66
C ASP A 29 -12.08 -20.60 6.33
N HIS A 30 -12.15 -20.30 5.03
CA HIS A 30 -12.33 -18.94 4.50
C HIS A 30 -13.59 -18.28 5.08
N ARG A 31 -14.57 -19.04 5.55
CA ARG A 31 -15.79 -18.55 6.21
C ARG A 31 -15.48 -17.92 7.58
N SER A 32 -14.35 -18.27 8.21
CA SER A 32 -13.94 -17.67 9.48
C SER A 32 -13.61 -16.18 9.35
N ILE A 33 -13.14 -15.74 8.18
CA ILE A 33 -12.78 -14.35 7.90
C ILE A 33 -14.04 -13.47 7.93
N CYS A 34 -15.12 -13.91 7.26
CA CYS A 34 -16.36 -13.14 7.24
C CYS A 34 -17.04 -13.05 8.63
N ARG A 35 -16.84 -14.05 9.50
CA ARG A 35 -17.27 -13.98 10.91
C ARG A 35 -16.42 -13.01 11.73
N LYS A 36 -15.10 -12.96 11.49
CA LYS A 36 -14.18 -12.02 12.18
C LYS A 36 -14.40 -10.58 11.71
N THR A 37 -14.82 -10.38 10.46
CA THR A 37 -15.12 -9.07 9.88
C THR A 37 -16.59 -8.67 10.03
N ARG A 38 -17.16 -8.81 11.24
CA ARG A 38 -18.57 -8.46 11.58
C ARG A 38 -19.01 -7.05 11.20
N ARG A 39 -18.07 -6.19 10.75
CA ARG A 39 -18.31 -4.80 10.35
C ARG A 39 -18.60 -4.61 8.86
N LEU A 40 -18.48 -5.67 8.06
CA LEU A 40 -18.88 -5.61 6.66
C LEU A 40 -20.41 -5.57 6.57
N ILE A 41 -20.95 -4.60 5.83
CA ILE A 41 -22.39 -4.39 5.66
C ILE A 41 -22.73 -4.30 4.16
N GLY A 42 -24.00 -4.51 3.83
CA GLY A 42 -24.50 -4.39 2.46
C GLY A 42 -23.75 -5.26 1.46
N LYS A 43 -23.34 -4.67 0.33
CA LYS A 43 -22.68 -5.36 -0.77
C LYS A 43 -21.33 -5.99 -0.38
N GLN A 44 -20.57 -5.37 0.51
CA GLN A 44 -19.31 -5.97 1.01
C GLN A 44 -19.55 -7.27 1.78
N ALA A 45 -20.62 -7.32 2.60
CA ALA A 45 -20.99 -8.54 3.30
C ALA A 45 -21.50 -9.63 2.33
N GLU A 46 -22.15 -9.23 1.24
CA GLU A 46 -22.56 -10.14 0.17
C GLU A 46 -21.35 -10.72 -0.56
N ILE A 47 -20.38 -9.89 -0.97
CA ILE A 47 -19.12 -10.32 -1.58
C ILE A 47 -18.41 -11.31 -0.65
N CYS A 48 -18.31 -10.98 0.66
CA CYS A 48 -17.65 -11.85 1.61
C CYS A 48 -18.31 -13.24 1.72
N ARG A 49 -19.61 -13.33 1.59
CA ARG A 49 -20.33 -14.63 1.62
C ARG A 49 -20.15 -15.43 0.32
N LYS A 50 -20.09 -14.75 -0.82
CA LYS A 50 -19.97 -15.38 -2.14
C LYS A 50 -18.51 -15.72 -2.50
N GLU A 51 -17.59 -14.84 -2.16
CA GLU A 51 -16.18 -14.91 -2.57
C GLU A 51 -15.25 -14.62 -1.38
N PRO A 52 -15.25 -15.46 -0.33
CA PRO A 52 -14.46 -15.22 0.88
C PRO A 52 -12.94 -15.20 0.61
N GLU A 53 -12.47 -15.90 -0.42
CA GLU A 53 -11.08 -15.92 -0.86
C GLU A 53 -10.65 -14.50 -1.32
N ILE A 54 -11.49 -13.83 -2.11
CA ILE A 54 -11.23 -12.46 -2.57
C ILE A 54 -11.09 -11.51 -1.37
N VAL A 55 -11.93 -11.67 -0.35
CA VAL A 55 -11.85 -10.81 0.85
C VAL A 55 -10.56 -11.06 1.63
N GLN A 56 -10.02 -12.26 1.61
CA GLN A 56 -8.70 -12.53 2.19
C GLN A 56 -7.62 -11.74 1.47
N GLU A 57 -7.63 -11.71 0.15
CA GLU A 57 -6.68 -10.94 -0.66
C GLU A 57 -6.87 -9.43 -0.48
N VAL A 58 -8.12 -8.96 -0.32
CA VAL A 58 -8.41 -7.58 0.04
C VAL A 58 -7.73 -7.19 1.36
N VAL A 59 -7.78 -8.06 2.37
CA VAL A 59 -7.12 -7.83 3.67
C VAL A 59 -5.59 -7.83 3.53
N LYS A 60 -5.02 -8.77 2.73
CA LYS A 60 -3.58 -8.79 2.43
C LYS A 60 -3.16 -7.49 1.73
N GLY A 61 -3.90 -7.07 0.69
CA GLY A 61 -3.65 -5.84 -0.05
C GLY A 61 -3.74 -4.58 0.81
N ALA A 62 -4.71 -4.51 1.71
CA ALA A 62 -4.80 -3.40 2.66
C ALA A 62 -3.61 -3.32 3.61
N LYS A 63 -3.12 -4.47 4.11
CA LYS A 63 -1.90 -4.52 4.93
C LYS A 63 -0.67 -4.08 4.13
N LEU A 64 -0.57 -4.51 2.87
CA LEU A 64 0.48 -4.08 1.95
C LEU A 64 0.47 -2.55 1.78
N GLY A 65 -0.71 -1.97 1.51
CA GLY A 65 -0.91 -0.53 1.43
C GLY A 65 -0.54 0.21 2.72
N THR A 66 -0.89 -0.37 3.89
CA THR A 66 -0.49 0.19 5.19
C THR A 66 1.03 0.25 5.35
N GLY A 67 1.71 -0.85 5.10
CA GLY A 67 3.17 -0.93 5.20
C GLY A 67 3.86 0.06 4.24
N GLU A 68 3.33 0.18 3.02
CA GLU A 68 3.83 1.14 2.05
C GLU A 68 3.62 2.59 2.48
N CYS A 69 2.44 2.92 3.01
CA CYS A 69 2.16 4.24 3.56
C CYS A 69 3.15 4.60 4.68
N GLN A 70 3.35 3.70 5.63
CA GLN A 70 4.30 3.92 6.73
C GLN A 70 5.73 4.12 6.21
N PHE A 71 6.14 3.38 5.19
CA PHE A 71 7.44 3.53 4.57
C PHE A 71 7.61 4.88 3.86
N GLN A 72 6.64 5.28 3.04
CA GLN A 72 6.69 6.51 2.26
C GLN A 72 6.65 7.79 3.13
N PHE A 73 6.07 7.70 4.32
CA PHE A 73 5.92 8.83 5.24
C PHE A 73 6.77 8.73 6.51
N LYS A 74 7.69 7.76 6.60
CA LYS A 74 8.52 7.52 7.80
C LYS A 74 9.29 8.75 8.28
N GLU A 75 9.68 9.63 7.38
CA GLU A 75 10.45 10.85 7.66
C GLU A 75 9.59 12.12 7.69
N ARG A 76 8.28 12.02 7.52
CA ARG A 76 7.38 13.18 7.58
C ARG A 76 6.75 13.35 8.97
N ARG A 77 6.29 14.55 9.29
CA ARG A 77 5.55 14.84 10.54
C ARG A 77 4.37 13.89 10.72
N TRP A 78 3.55 13.74 9.68
CA TRP A 78 2.59 12.64 9.59
C TRP A 78 3.27 11.41 9.01
N ASN A 79 3.33 10.34 9.77
CA ASN A 79 4.08 9.12 9.42
C ASN A 79 3.20 7.89 9.20
N CYS A 80 1.92 8.10 8.93
CA CYS A 80 0.97 7.02 8.73
C CYS A 80 0.82 6.04 9.93
N SER A 81 1.24 6.42 11.13
CA SER A 81 1.27 5.57 12.33
C SER A 81 -0.11 5.20 12.88
N THR A 82 -1.15 5.95 12.50
CA THR A 82 -2.56 5.64 12.83
C THR A 82 -3.21 4.74 11.80
N ALA A 83 -2.45 4.29 10.82
CA ALA A 83 -2.93 3.56 9.64
C ALA A 83 -3.72 2.29 10.00
N ASP A 84 -3.31 1.49 10.98
CA ASP A 84 -4.01 0.24 11.31
C ASP A 84 -5.49 0.47 11.66
N LYS A 85 -5.79 1.54 12.38
CA LYS A 85 -7.17 1.96 12.69
C LYS A 85 -7.88 2.59 11.48
N PHE A 86 -7.13 3.28 10.64
CA PHE A 86 -7.60 3.87 9.39
C PHE A 86 -7.97 2.80 8.37
N PHE A 87 -7.07 1.87 8.10
CA PHE A 87 -7.26 0.85 7.07
C PHE A 87 -8.43 -0.06 7.41
N GLY A 88 -8.60 -0.45 8.68
CA GLY A 88 -9.79 -1.18 9.12
C GLY A 88 -11.09 -0.42 8.85
N ARG A 89 -11.11 0.90 9.00
CA ARG A 89 -12.28 1.75 8.75
C ARG A 89 -12.48 2.05 7.26
N ILE A 90 -11.43 2.24 6.50
CA ILE A 90 -11.51 2.39 5.04
C ILE A 90 -12.10 1.15 4.41
N LEU A 91 -11.64 -0.03 4.80
CA LEU A 91 -12.16 -1.30 4.30
C LEU A 91 -13.62 -1.52 4.67
N THR A 92 -14.02 -1.20 5.90
CA THR A 92 -15.38 -1.42 6.39
C THR A 92 -16.28 -0.20 6.21
N GLN A 93 -15.71 0.94 5.82
CA GLN A 93 -16.37 2.25 5.76
C GLN A 93 -17.21 2.53 7.01
N ASP A 94 -16.71 2.05 8.16
CA ASP A 94 -17.39 2.16 9.46
C ASP A 94 -17.54 3.64 9.83
N ARG A 95 -18.78 4.13 9.71
CA ARG A 95 -19.22 5.46 10.16
C ARG A 95 -19.64 5.44 11.62
N GLY A 96 -19.10 4.46 12.40
CA GLY A 96 -19.50 4.18 13.76
C GLY A 96 -19.63 5.41 14.66
N ARG A 97 -20.61 5.34 15.56
CA ARG A 97 -20.96 6.27 16.62
C ARG A 97 -19.87 6.40 17.70
N GLY A 98 -18.62 6.64 17.32
CA GLY A 98 -17.53 6.72 18.29
C GLY A 98 -16.36 7.57 17.80
N ASN A 99 -16.13 8.67 18.49
CA ASN A 99 -15.03 9.62 18.38
C ASN A 99 -14.91 10.39 17.06
N ASP A 100 -15.32 11.65 17.10
CA ASP A 100 -15.33 12.62 15.98
C ASP A 100 -13.98 12.96 15.36
N TRP A 101 -12.85 12.43 15.87
CA TRP A 101 -11.51 12.71 15.34
C TRP A 101 -11.32 12.23 13.89
N TRP A 102 -11.96 11.11 13.50
CA TRP A 102 -11.93 10.61 12.14
C TRP A 102 -12.64 11.56 11.16
N ARG A 103 -13.76 12.16 11.59
CA ARG A 103 -14.48 13.14 10.77
C ARG A 103 -13.63 14.37 10.46
N ASN A 104 -12.76 14.77 11.37
CA ASN A 104 -11.89 15.93 11.23
C ASN A 104 -10.65 15.65 10.35
N LEU A 105 -10.32 14.38 10.10
CA LEU A 105 -9.24 13.96 9.20
C LEU A 105 -9.76 13.49 7.84
N GLN A 106 -11.05 13.56 7.61
CA GLN A 106 -11.58 13.22 6.30
C GLN A 106 -11.26 14.34 5.31
N ASP A 107 -11.00 13.92 4.08
CA ASP A 107 -10.90 14.82 2.93
C ASP A 107 -9.63 15.70 2.92
N ILE A 108 -8.60 15.34 3.71
CA ILE A 108 -7.26 15.96 3.66
C ILE A 108 -6.35 15.21 2.69
N ARG A 109 -5.23 15.81 2.35
CA ARG A 109 -4.23 15.23 1.43
C ARG A 109 -3.72 13.86 1.89
N GLU A 110 -3.48 13.67 3.18
CA GLU A 110 -3.02 12.41 3.76
C GLU A 110 -4.04 11.29 3.60
N THR A 111 -5.33 11.58 3.79
CA THR A 111 -6.39 10.58 3.58
C THR A 111 -6.57 10.22 2.11
N ALA A 112 -6.37 11.17 1.20
CA ALA A 112 -6.36 10.89 -0.24
C ALA A 112 -5.30 9.85 -0.59
N PHE A 113 -4.08 10.00 -0.07
CA PHE A 113 -3.02 9.00 -0.24
C PHE A 113 -3.40 7.65 0.35
N VAL A 114 -4.00 7.62 1.55
CA VAL A 114 -4.39 6.36 2.19
C VAL A 114 -5.44 5.61 1.37
N TYR A 115 -6.45 6.30 0.82
CA TYR A 115 -7.43 5.70 -0.09
C TYR A 115 -6.73 5.10 -1.32
N ALA A 116 -5.87 5.87 -1.97
CA ALA A 116 -5.17 5.44 -3.18
C ALA A 116 -4.25 4.23 -2.92
N VAL A 117 -3.40 4.29 -1.89
CA VAL A 117 -2.45 3.18 -1.61
C VAL A 117 -3.15 1.92 -1.14
N THR A 118 -4.31 2.04 -0.45
CA THR A 118 -5.13 0.89 -0.06
C THR A 118 -5.72 0.22 -1.28
N SER A 119 -6.34 1.01 -2.16
CA SER A 119 -6.96 0.52 -3.39
C SER A 119 -5.91 -0.10 -4.33
N ALA A 120 -4.73 0.52 -4.46
CA ALA A 120 -3.59 -0.04 -5.18
C ALA A 120 -3.13 -1.37 -4.59
N GLY A 121 -3.00 -1.46 -3.26
CA GLY A 121 -2.61 -2.69 -2.56
C GLY A 121 -3.61 -3.81 -2.75
N VAL A 122 -4.91 -3.52 -2.72
CA VAL A 122 -5.96 -4.50 -3.00
C VAL A 122 -5.87 -5.00 -4.44
N THR A 123 -5.76 -4.09 -5.42
CA THR A 123 -5.58 -4.46 -6.83
C THR A 123 -4.37 -5.36 -7.00
N PHE A 124 -3.23 -4.96 -6.42
CA PHE A 124 -1.98 -5.72 -6.51
C PHE A 124 -2.10 -7.13 -5.91
N ALA A 125 -2.63 -7.25 -4.69
CA ALA A 125 -2.73 -8.54 -4.01
C ALA A 125 -3.67 -9.51 -4.73
N VAL A 126 -4.82 -9.05 -5.20
CA VAL A 126 -5.77 -9.87 -5.96
C VAL A 126 -5.16 -10.34 -7.28
N THR A 127 -4.53 -9.44 -8.04
CA THR A 127 -3.84 -9.79 -9.30
C THR A 127 -2.73 -10.80 -9.06
N GLN A 128 -1.92 -10.60 -8.02
CA GLN A 128 -0.83 -11.51 -7.69
C GLN A 128 -1.33 -12.91 -7.35
N SER A 129 -2.40 -13.02 -6.56
CA SER A 129 -2.99 -14.31 -6.21
C SER A 129 -3.62 -15.02 -7.40
N CYS A 130 -4.12 -14.29 -8.42
CA CYS A 130 -4.51 -14.87 -9.72
C CYS A 130 -3.33 -15.53 -10.42
N SER A 131 -2.23 -14.80 -10.59
CA SER A 131 -1.02 -15.30 -11.27
C SER A 131 -0.36 -16.47 -10.52
N MET A 132 -0.53 -16.53 -9.19
CA MET A 132 -0.04 -17.64 -8.35
C MET A 132 -0.97 -18.87 -8.38
N GLY A 133 -2.17 -18.78 -8.96
CA GLY A 133 -3.15 -19.84 -8.97
C GLY A 133 -3.83 -20.08 -7.59
N GLU A 134 -3.77 -19.09 -6.69
CA GLU A 134 -4.41 -19.18 -5.36
C GLU A 134 -5.92 -18.92 -5.43
N LEU A 135 -6.39 -18.28 -6.50
CA LEU A 135 -7.80 -18.00 -6.76
C LEU A 135 -8.31 -18.82 -7.93
N LEU A 136 -9.39 -19.56 -7.71
CA LEU A 136 -9.99 -20.43 -8.75
C LEU A 136 -10.76 -19.65 -9.83
N GLN A 137 -11.08 -18.39 -9.59
CA GLN A 137 -11.93 -17.57 -10.44
C GLN A 137 -11.16 -16.81 -11.52
N CYS A 138 -9.84 -16.86 -11.48
CA CYS A 138 -8.94 -16.18 -12.39
C CYS A 138 -7.65 -16.97 -12.61
N GLY A 139 -6.79 -16.48 -13.48
CA GLY A 139 -5.51 -17.12 -13.79
C GLY A 139 -4.55 -16.14 -14.44
N CYS A 140 -3.67 -16.67 -15.27
CA CYS A 140 -2.79 -15.84 -16.09
C CYS A 140 -3.58 -15.12 -17.19
N ASP A 141 -3.17 -13.89 -17.49
CA ASP A 141 -3.65 -13.19 -18.68
C ASP A 141 -2.95 -13.75 -19.93
N TYR A 142 -3.75 -14.27 -20.86
CA TYR A 142 -3.30 -14.80 -22.16
C TYR A 142 -3.83 -13.95 -23.34
N GLN A 143 -4.26 -12.71 -23.13
CA GLN A 143 -4.82 -11.86 -24.18
C GLN A 143 -3.76 -11.49 -25.23
N MET A 144 -2.51 -11.27 -24.79
CA MET A 144 -1.39 -11.02 -25.69
C MET A 144 -0.89 -12.33 -26.28
N LYS A 145 -0.92 -12.46 -27.61
CA LYS A 145 -0.51 -13.65 -28.38
C LYS A 145 0.24 -13.25 -29.65
N GLY A 146 1.05 -14.19 -30.15
CA GLY A 146 1.81 -14.02 -31.38
C GLY A 146 3.12 -13.28 -31.17
N GLU A 147 3.76 -12.91 -32.27
CA GLU A 147 5.04 -12.21 -32.25
C GLU A 147 4.86 -10.71 -31.93
N SER A 148 5.91 -10.09 -31.43
CA SER A 148 5.98 -8.63 -31.27
C SER A 148 5.93 -7.96 -32.65
N PRO A 149 5.54 -6.66 -32.72
CA PRO A 149 5.45 -5.95 -33.99
C PRO A 149 6.76 -5.93 -34.82
N ASP A 150 7.90 -6.03 -34.14
CA ASP A 150 9.23 -6.06 -34.71
C ASP A 150 9.84 -7.49 -34.84
N GLY A 151 9.07 -8.52 -34.48
CA GLY A 151 9.51 -9.92 -34.52
C GLY A 151 10.59 -10.28 -33.49
N SER A 152 10.89 -9.40 -32.53
CA SER A 152 11.99 -9.58 -31.57
C SER A 152 11.68 -10.51 -30.41
N TRP A 153 10.41 -10.79 -30.14
CA TRP A 153 9.95 -11.77 -29.15
C TRP A 153 8.55 -12.29 -29.46
N GLU A 154 8.19 -13.41 -28.83
CA GLU A 154 6.86 -13.98 -28.86
C GLU A 154 6.13 -13.73 -27.52
N TRP A 155 4.85 -13.33 -27.59
CA TRP A 155 4.02 -13.22 -26.42
C TRP A 155 3.64 -14.61 -25.89
N GLY A 156 3.83 -14.84 -24.58
CA GLY A 156 3.52 -16.12 -23.95
C GLY A 156 3.80 -16.07 -22.46
N GLY A 157 3.80 -17.24 -21.83
CA GLY A 157 3.99 -17.33 -20.37
C GLY A 157 2.75 -16.87 -19.58
N CYS A 158 2.92 -16.59 -18.28
CA CYS A 158 1.87 -16.18 -17.37
C CYS A 158 1.91 -14.65 -17.18
N GLY A 159 1.09 -13.92 -17.93
CA GLY A 159 0.82 -12.51 -17.71
C GLY A 159 -0.02 -12.28 -16.46
N ASP A 160 0.19 -11.16 -15.77
CA ASP A 160 -0.64 -10.77 -14.64
C ASP A 160 -1.99 -10.22 -15.12
N ASP A 161 -3.11 -10.84 -14.71
CA ASP A 161 -4.48 -10.37 -15.02
C ASP A 161 -4.85 -9.17 -14.16
N ILE A 162 -4.35 -8.00 -14.56
CA ILE A 162 -4.59 -6.74 -13.87
C ILE A 162 -6.07 -6.33 -13.92
N ASP A 163 -6.79 -6.69 -14.96
CA ASP A 163 -8.18 -6.29 -15.14
C ASP A 163 -9.11 -7.00 -14.15
N PHE A 164 -8.82 -8.26 -13.83
CA PHE A 164 -9.50 -8.95 -12.75
C PHE A 164 -9.26 -8.27 -11.40
N GLY A 165 -7.98 -8.02 -11.04
CA GLY A 165 -7.63 -7.35 -9.78
C GLY A 165 -8.21 -5.95 -9.66
N TYR A 166 -8.18 -5.16 -10.75
CA TYR A 166 -8.82 -3.85 -10.83
C TYR A 166 -10.33 -3.93 -10.59
N THR A 167 -11.01 -4.87 -11.24
CA THR A 167 -12.46 -5.05 -11.12
C THR A 167 -12.86 -5.44 -9.70
N LYS A 168 -12.19 -6.41 -9.10
CA LYS A 168 -12.47 -6.86 -7.73
C LYS A 168 -12.17 -5.77 -6.69
N SER A 169 -11.08 -5.03 -6.87
CA SER A 169 -10.77 -3.85 -6.04
C SER A 169 -11.90 -2.82 -6.12
N ARG A 170 -12.40 -2.52 -7.33
CA ARG A 170 -13.49 -1.59 -7.56
C ARG A 170 -14.81 -2.07 -6.96
N GLU A 171 -15.13 -3.35 -7.12
CA GLU A 171 -16.34 -3.94 -6.57
C GLU A 171 -16.38 -3.85 -5.04
N PHE A 172 -15.26 -4.16 -4.37
CA PHE A 172 -15.19 -4.19 -2.92
C PHE A 172 -14.99 -2.80 -2.30
N MET A 173 -14.02 -2.02 -2.79
CA MET A 173 -13.65 -0.73 -2.20
C MET A 173 -14.72 0.34 -2.43
N ASP A 174 -15.41 0.30 -3.58
CA ASP A 174 -16.41 1.30 -3.93
C ASP A 174 -17.86 0.84 -3.59
N ALA A 175 -18.02 -0.32 -2.98
CA ALA A 175 -19.33 -0.97 -2.76
C ALA A 175 -20.34 -0.12 -1.99
N GLN A 176 -19.88 0.67 -1.02
CA GLN A 176 -20.74 1.48 -0.16
C GLN A 176 -20.92 2.92 -0.62
N THR A 177 -20.08 3.38 -1.56
CA THR A 177 -20.07 4.77 -2.03
C THR A 177 -20.95 4.99 -3.25
N ARG A 178 -21.22 3.96 -4.06
CA ARG A 178 -21.93 4.07 -5.34
C ARG A 178 -23.36 4.66 -5.29
N HIS A 179 -23.99 4.67 -4.12
CA HIS A 179 -25.37 5.15 -3.96
C HIS A 179 -25.48 6.54 -3.31
N ARG A 180 -24.37 7.27 -3.20
CA ARG A 180 -24.33 8.59 -2.58
C ARG A 180 -23.68 9.58 -3.51
N SER A 181 -24.22 10.80 -3.57
CA SER A 181 -23.72 11.91 -4.40
C SER A 181 -23.20 13.06 -3.54
N ASP A 182 -22.50 12.74 -2.44
CA ASP A 182 -21.83 13.76 -1.63
C ASP A 182 -20.37 13.92 -2.07
N ILE A 183 -19.79 15.07 -1.79
CA ILE A 183 -18.39 15.38 -2.17
C ILE A 183 -17.40 14.37 -1.63
N ARG A 184 -17.62 13.82 -0.44
CA ARG A 184 -16.76 12.80 0.17
C ARG A 184 -16.77 11.51 -0.61
N THR A 185 -17.94 11.13 -1.11
CA THR A 185 -18.07 9.98 -1.99
C THR A 185 -17.27 10.17 -3.26
N LEU A 186 -17.36 11.34 -3.89
CA LEU A 186 -16.60 11.66 -5.10
C LEU A 186 -15.09 11.63 -4.85
N LEU A 187 -14.62 12.22 -3.74
CA LEU A 187 -13.22 12.19 -3.33
C LEU A 187 -12.73 10.75 -3.09
N THR A 188 -13.50 9.95 -2.38
CA THR A 188 -13.15 8.55 -2.10
C THR A 188 -13.04 7.74 -3.38
N LEU A 189 -14.04 7.83 -4.26
CA LEU A 189 -14.04 7.13 -5.54
C LEU A 189 -12.88 7.55 -6.44
N HIS A 190 -12.62 8.85 -6.52
CA HIS A 190 -11.52 9.40 -7.33
C HIS A 190 -10.15 8.91 -6.82
N ASN A 191 -9.89 9.02 -5.52
CA ASN A 191 -8.61 8.60 -4.96
C ASN A 191 -8.43 7.06 -5.00
N ASN A 192 -9.51 6.28 -4.82
CA ASN A 192 -9.46 4.83 -5.03
C ASN A 192 -9.10 4.51 -6.49
N GLU A 193 -9.67 5.23 -7.45
CA GLU A 193 -9.37 5.06 -8.87
C GLU A 193 -7.92 5.39 -9.18
N ALA A 194 -7.40 6.52 -8.67
CA ALA A 194 -6.00 6.90 -8.83
C ALA A 194 -5.05 5.80 -8.33
N GLY A 195 -5.39 5.15 -7.21
CA GLY A 195 -4.63 4.03 -6.68
C GLY A 195 -4.63 2.81 -7.61
N ARG A 196 -5.78 2.43 -8.16
CA ARG A 196 -5.90 1.32 -9.13
C ARG A 196 -5.10 1.60 -10.41
N LEU A 197 -5.21 2.81 -10.93
CA LEU A 197 -4.50 3.25 -12.13
C LEU A 197 -2.98 3.29 -11.92
N ALA A 198 -2.51 3.60 -10.71
CA ALA A 198 -1.09 3.57 -10.37
C ALA A 198 -0.45 2.16 -10.49
N VAL A 199 -1.25 1.10 -10.48
CA VAL A 199 -0.81 -0.27 -10.79
C VAL A 199 -1.03 -0.56 -12.27
N LYS A 200 -2.26 -0.36 -12.78
CA LYS A 200 -2.70 -0.77 -14.11
C LYS A 200 -1.89 -0.10 -15.24
N ASN A 201 -1.68 1.22 -15.15
CA ASN A 201 -1.01 1.99 -16.21
C ASN A 201 0.51 1.80 -16.26
N PHE A 202 1.07 1.06 -15.32
CA PHE A 202 2.52 0.87 -15.22
C PHE A 202 2.96 -0.59 -15.30
N MET A 203 2.14 -1.41 -15.95
CA MET A 203 2.50 -2.79 -16.27
C MET A 203 3.80 -2.82 -17.10
N ARG A 204 4.67 -3.77 -16.78
CA ARG A 204 5.97 -3.97 -17.44
C ARG A 204 5.91 -5.16 -18.35
N THR A 205 6.81 -5.19 -19.33
CA THR A 205 7.08 -6.39 -20.11
C THR A 205 8.30 -7.08 -19.52
N GLU A 206 8.12 -8.32 -19.05
CA GLU A 206 9.21 -9.19 -18.61
C GLU A 206 9.39 -10.31 -19.61
N CYS A 207 10.64 -10.75 -19.81
CA CYS A 207 10.97 -11.75 -20.81
C CYS A 207 11.85 -12.84 -20.22
N LYS A 208 11.72 -14.05 -20.75
CA LYS A 208 12.59 -15.18 -20.50
C LYS A 208 13.30 -15.57 -21.82
N CYS A 209 14.60 -15.68 -21.76
CA CYS A 209 15.44 -16.07 -22.88
C CYS A 209 15.54 -17.60 -22.97
N HIS A 210 15.40 -18.16 -24.19
CA HIS A 210 15.38 -19.61 -24.46
C HIS A 210 16.43 -20.04 -25.50
N GLY A 211 17.30 -19.14 -25.96
CA GLY A 211 18.36 -19.46 -26.92
C GLY A 211 19.42 -20.40 -26.34
N LEU A 212 20.27 -20.91 -27.21
CA LEU A 212 21.40 -21.77 -26.83
C LEU A 212 22.27 -21.09 -25.76
N SER A 213 22.60 -21.84 -24.70
CA SER A 213 23.33 -21.33 -23.54
C SER A 213 22.65 -20.16 -22.83
N GLY A 214 21.30 -20.05 -22.94
CA GLY A 214 20.53 -18.96 -22.33
C GLY A 214 20.60 -17.64 -23.09
N SER A 215 21.04 -17.65 -24.37
CA SER A 215 21.03 -16.45 -25.21
C SER A 215 19.60 -15.92 -25.41
N CYS A 216 19.45 -14.61 -25.61
CA CYS A 216 18.18 -13.96 -25.88
C CYS A 216 17.80 -13.88 -27.37
N ALA A 217 18.37 -14.77 -28.22
CA ALA A 217 17.98 -14.88 -29.60
C ALA A 217 16.53 -15.34 -29.79
N VAL A 218 16.05 -16.19 -28.87
CA VAL A 218 14.64 -16.56 -28.74
C VAL A 218 14.19 -16.20 -27.33
N LYS A 219 13.14 -15.41 -27.21
CA LYS A 219 12.58 -14.99 -25.92
C LYS A 219 11.07 -14.93 -25.93
N THR A 220 10.48 -15.31 -24.82
CA THR A 220 9.05 -15.20 -24.55
C THR A 220 8.82 -14.11 -23.53
N CYS A 221 7.86 -13.23 -23.80
CA CYS A 221 7.57 -12.08 -22.95
C CYS A 221 6.12 -12.09 -22.49
N TRP A 222 5.88 -11.48 -21.33
CA TRP A 222 4.53 -11.32 -20.73
C TRP A 222 4.42 -10.00 -19.99
N LYS A 223 3.18 -9.60 -19.68
CA LYS A 223 2.91 -8.43 -18.85
C LYS A 223 2.99 -8.77 -17.37
N LYS A 224 3.69 -7.94 -16.61
CA LYS A 224 3.90 -8.08 -15.16
C LYS A 224 3.60 -6.78 -14.44
N MET A 225 3.04 -6.88 -13.23
CA MET A 225 2.85 -5.70 -12.39
C MET A 225 4.19 -5.07 -11.98
N PRO A 226 4.24 -3.74 -11.78
CA PRO A 226 5.41 -3.09 -11.20
C PRO A 226 5.64 -3.59 -9.76
N ILE A 227 6.85 -3.44 -9.24
CA ILE A 227 7.11 -3.69 -7.81
C ILE A 227 6.27 -2.72 -6.98
N PHE A 228 5.60 -3.19 -5.92
CA PHE A 228 4.65 -2.36 -5.15
C PHE A 228 5.31 -1.11 -4.53
N ARG A 229 6.61 -1.18 -4.22
CA ARG A 229 7.42 -0.02 -3.80
C ARG A 229 7.39 1.12 -4.82
N GLU A 230 7.44 0.81 -6.09
CA GLU A 230 7.40 1.82 -7.17
C GLU A 230 6.01 2.43 -7.32
N VAL A 231 4.96 1.64 -7.10
CA VAL A 231 3.59 2.15 -7.00
C VAL A 231 3.49 3.16 -5.86
N GLY A 232 4.08 2.83 -4.70
CA GLY A 232 4.15 3.73 -3.54
C GLY A 232 4.88 5.04 -3.84
N VAL A 233 6.01 4.99 -4.54
CA VAL A 233 6.77 6.18 -4.97
C VAL A 233 5.94 7.08 -5.88
N ARG A 234 5.29 6.51 -6.91
CA ARG A 234 4.41 7.27 -7.81
C ARG A 234 3.25 7.93 -7.09
N LEU A 235 2.57 7.19 -6.22
CA LEU A 235 1.49 7.78 -5.40
C LEU A 235 2.02 8.88 -4.48
N LYS A 236 3.28 8.78 -4.02
CA LYS A 236 3.93 9.82 -3.24
C LYS A 236 4.20 11.09 -4.06
N GLU A 237 4.59 10.94 -5.31
CA GLU A 237 4.74 12.07 -6.26
C GLU A 237 3.38 12.74 -6.49
N ARG A 238 2.32 11.95 -6.73
CA ARG A 238 0.94 12.46 -6.85
C ARG A 238 0.46 13.14 -5.56
N PHE A 239 0.84 12.62 -4.38
CA PHE A 239 0.58 13.28 -3.10
C PHE A 239 1.25 14.64 -2.99
N ASN A 240 2.48 14.79 -3.46
CA ASN A 240 3.18 16.07 -3.42
C ASN A 240 2.50 17.11 -4.32
N GLY A 241 1.97 16.69 -5.47
CA GLY A 241 1.22 17.51 -6.43
C GLY A 241 -0.30 17.38 -6.33
N ALA A 242 -0.85 16.93 -5.19
CA ALA A 242 -2.28 16.73 -5.05
C ALA A 242 -3.09 18.03 -5.19
N PHE A 243 -4.25 17.94 -5.81
CA PHE A 243 -5.13 19.07 -6.11
C PHE A 243 -6.13 19.33 -4.99
N GLN A 244 -6.23 20.59 -4.59
CA GLN A 244 -7.37 21.01 -3.78
C GLN A 244 -8.58 21.20 -4.67
N VAL A 245 -9.73 20.61 -4.27
CA VAL A 245 -10.96 20.64 -5.05
C VAL A 245 -12.16 21.01 -4.20
N MET A 246 -13.20 21.50 -4.84
CA MET A 246 -14.53 21.71 -4.25
C MET A 246 -15.57 20.91 -5.03
N GLY A 247 -16.73 20.68 -4.43
CA GLY A 247 -17.86 20.09 -5.13
C GLY A 247 -18.51 21.09 -6.07
N SER A 248 -18.92 20.62 -7.24
CA SER A 248 -19.77 21.41 -8.13
C SER A 248 -21.14 21.70 -7.50
N ASN A 249 -21.81 22.74 -7.94
CA ASN A 249 -23.14 23.15 -7.44
C ASN A 249 -24.20 22.03 -7.55
N ASN A 250 -24.06 21.14 -8.52
CA ASN A 250 -24.95 19.98 -8.71
C ASN A 250 -24.46 18.72 -7.97
N GLY A 251 -23.35 18.78 -7.25
CA GLY A 251 -22.77 17.65 -6.48
C GLY A 251 -22.27 16.48 -7.32
N LYS A 252 -22.15 16.62 -8.66
CA LYS A 252 -21.82 15.50 -9.55
C LYS A 252 -20.35 15.37 -9.92
N TYR A 253 -19.55 16.45 -9.80
CA TYR A 253 -18.13 16.46 -10.15
C TYR A 253 -17.32 17.35 -9.23
N LEU A 254 -16.01 17.16 -9.26
CA LEU A 254 -15.03 17.92 -8.50
C LEU A 254 -14.46 19.04 -9.37
N ILE A 255 -14.34 20.24 -8.80
CA ILE A 255 -13.79 21.44 -9.47
C ILE A 255 -12.52 21.82 -8.72
N PRO A 256 -11.38 22.07 -9.41
CA PRO A 256 -10.16 22.55 -8.74
C PRO A 256 -10.39 23.94 -8.11
N VAL A 257 -9.73 24.17 -6.99
CA VAL A 257 -9.75 25.50 -6.35
C VAL A 257 -8.70 26.37 -7.02
N GLY A 258 -9.13 27.42 -7.71
CA GLY A 258 -8.28 28.38 -8.44
C GLY A 258 -8.59 28.38 -9.95
N ASP A 259 -8.78 29.57 -10.50
CA ASP A 259 -9.31 29.80 -11.86
C ASP A 259 -8.33 29.38 -12.99
N THR A 260 -7.04 29.24 -12.68
CA THR A 260 -6.00 28.93 -13.67
C THR A 260 -5.46 27.51 -13.56
N ILE A 261 -6.02 26.67 -12.66
CA ILE A 261 -5.51 25.34 -12.40
C ILE A 261 -6.16 24.33 -13.34
N LYS A 262 -5.35 23.55 -14.05
CA LYS A 262 -5.83 22.44 -14.87
C LYS A 262 -6.66 21.47 -14.02
N ALA A 263 -7.74 20.95 -14.59
CA ALA A 263 -8.55 19.93 -13.93
C ALA A 263 -7.69 18.67 -13.60
N PRO A 264 -7.84 18.07 -12.41
CA PRO A 264 -7.14 16.87 -12.04
C PRO A 264 -7.52 15.71 -12.98
N THR A 265 -6.56 14.91 -13.34
CA THR A 265 -6.76 13.66 -14.07
C THR A 265 -7.20 12.54 -13.13
N ALA A 266 -7.67 11.42 -13.66
CA ALA A 266 -8.03 10.26 -12.85
C ALA A 266 -6.86 9.66 -12.04
N GLU A 267 -5.61 9.96 -12.41
CA GLU A 267 -4.40 9.52 -11.71
C GLU A 267 -3.94 10.47 -10.60
N ASP A 268 -4.45 11.70 -10.57
CA ASP A 268 -4.06 12.69 -9.57
C ASP A 268 -4.82 12.48 -8.26
N LEU A 269 -4.18 12.81 -7.14
CA LEU A 269 -4.86 12.79 -5.84
C LEU A 269 -5.59 14.12 -5.61
N VAL A 270 -6.76 14.02 -5.00
CA VAL A 270 -7.62 15.18 -4.73
C VAL A 270 -8.04 15.25 -3.26
N TYR A 271 -8.16 16.47 -2.73
CA TYR A 271 -8.57 16.72 -1.35
C TYR A 271 -9.36 18.04 -1.25
N THR A 272 -10.11 18.24 -0.18
CA THR A 272 -10.87 19.49 0.04
C THR A 272 -10.35 20.28 1.23
N ASN A 273 -9.91 19.62 2.29
CA ASN A 273 -9.54 20.26 3.53
C ASN A 273 -8.02 20.35 3.67
N GLU A 274 -7.55 21.42 4.27
CA GLU A 274 -6.15 21.56 4.61
C GLU A 274 -5.72 20.56 5.68
N SER A 275 -4.45 20.14 5.59
CA SER A 275 -3.87 19.22 6.55
C SER A 275 -3.68 19.90 7.91
N PRO A 276 -4.02 19.24 9.02
CA PRO A 276 -3.83 19.78 10.35
C PRO A 276 -2.33 19.85 10.70
N ASN A 277 -2.00 20.60 11.75
CA ASN A 277 -0.65 20.63 12.27
C ASN A 277 -0.29 19.30 12.96
N PHE A 278 0.60 18.52 12.36
CA PHE A 278 1.09 17.23 12.87
C PHE A 278 2.26 17.33 13.85
N CYS A 279 2.71 18.53 14.24
CA CYS A 279 3.81 18.72 15.19
C CYS A 279 3.46 18.34 16.62
N LYS A 280 2.21 18.54 17.01
CA LYS A 280 1.71 18.27 18.37
C LYS A 280 0.73 17.11 18.36
N ARG A 281 0.76 16.33 19.45
CA ARG A 281 -0.24 15.31 19.68
C ARG A 281 -1.62 15.95 19.84
N ASN A 282 -2.57 15.51 19.04
CA ASN A 282 -3.95 16.00 19.10
C ASN A 282 -4.93 14.83 18.89
N ARG A 283 -5.70 14.53 19.93
CA ARG A 283 -6.70 13.45 19.90
C ARG A 283 -7.82 13.72 18.90
N LYS A 284 -8.20 14.99 18.70
CA LYS A 284 -9.29 15.36 17.77
C LYS A 284 -8.89 15.15 16.29
N THR A 285 -7.62 15.30 15.95
CA THR A 285 -7.10 15.09 14.59
C THR A 285 -6.36 13.76 14.44
N GLY A 286 -6.25 12.96 15.52
CA GLY A 286 -5.48 11.71 15.51
C GLY A 286 -3.96 11.89 15.35
N SER A 287 -3.46 13.14 15.37
CA SER A 287 -2.03 13.41 15.28
C SER A 287 -1.29 12.82 16.49
N GLN A 288 -0.26 12.03 16.24
CA GLN A 288 0.63 11.50 17.29
C GLN A 288 1.67 12.55 17.72
N GLY A 289 1.89 13.59 16.92
CA GLY A 289 2.96 14.55 17.09
C GLY A 289 4.32 13.99 16.69
N THR A 290 5.34 14.82 16.88
CA THR A 290 6.73 14.49 16.50
C THR A 290 7.67 14.33 17.70
N LYS A 291 7.17 14.51 18.94
CA LYS A 291 7.97 14.35 20.14
C LYS A 291 8.51 12.91 20.28
N GLY A 292 9.79 12.76 20.58
CA GLY A 292 10.47 11.46 20.74
C GLY A 292 10.75 10.72 19.42
N ARG A 293 10.48 11.35 18.26
CA ARG A 293 10.79 10.73 16.97
C ARG A 293 12.24 10.97 16.60
N ALA A 294 12.86 9.95 16.02
CA ALA A 294 14.19 10.06 15.45
C ALA A 294 14.21 11.01 14.24
N CYS A 295 15.23 11.83 14.14
CA CYS A 295 15.46 12.75 13.04
C CYS A 295 16.93 12.74 12.61
N ASN A 296 17.23 13.32 11.46
CA ASN A 296 18.60 13.44 10.95
C ASN A 296 19.11 14.85 11.18
N ALA A 297 20.11 15.02 12.07
CA ALA A 297 20.67 16.33 12.41
C ALA A 297 21.42 17.00 11.26
N THR A 298 21.94 16.22 10.30
CA THR A 298 22.72 16.75 9.16
C THR A 298 21.87 17.04 7.93
N SER A 299 20.59 16.66 7.93
CA SER A 299 19.70 16.84 6.78
C SER A 299 18.94 18.15 6.86
N MET A 300 19.00 18.93 5.79
CA MET A 300 18.13 20.09 5.57
C MET A 300 16.74 19.71 5.02
N GLY A 301 16.51 18.44 4.73
CA GLY A 301 15.27 17.93 4.16
C GLY A 301 14.17 17.72 5.21
N ILE A 302 13.04 17.18 4.73
CA ILE A 302 11.80 16.97 5.53
C ILE A 302 12.04 16.07 6.76
N GLY A 303 12.98 15.11 6.66
CA GLY A 303 13.39 14.25 7.78
C GLY A 303 14.47 14.87 8.67
N GLY A 304 14.93 16.08 8.37
CA GLY A 304 15.89 16.82 9.18
C GLY A 304 15.30 17.27 10.52
N CYS A 305 16.15 17.33 11.55
CA CYS A 305 15.70 17.67 12.90
C CYS A 305 15.00 19.04 12.96
N ASP A 306 15.48 20.05 12.24
CA ASP A 306 14.88 21.38 12.22
C ASP A 306 13.42 21.37 11.77
N LEU A 307 13.15 20.68 10.66
CA LEU A 307 11.80 20.61 10.11
C LEU A 307 10.92 19.61 10.85
N LEU A 308 11.43 18.41 11.14
CA LEU A 308 10.65 17.34 11.75
C LEU A 308 10.28 17.68 13.20
N CYS A 309 11.22 18.25 13.97
CA CYS A 309 10.97 18.59 15.37
C CYS A 309 10.20 19.92 15.54
N CYS A 310 9.83 20.58 14.42
CA CYS A 310 9.00 21.80 14.44
C CYS A 310 9.59 22.94 15.30
N GLY A 311 10.90 23.14 15.24
CA GLY A 311 11.60 24.19 15.98
C GLY A 311 11.75 23.96 17.49
N ARG A 312 11.39 22.78 18.02
CA ARG A 312 11.53 22.47 19.46
C ARG A 312 12.94 22.02 19.84
N GLY A 313 13.80 21.80 18.85
CA GLY A 313 15.11 21.21 19.07
C GLY A 313 15.06 19.67 19.22
N TYR A 314 16.21 19.09 19.44
CA TYR A 314 16.39 17.64 19.59
C TYR A 314 17.46 17.35 20.64
N LYS A 315 17.44 16.13 21.15
CA LYS A 315 18.46 15.59 22.05
C LYS A 315 19.22 14.46 21.35
N GLU A 316 20.47 14.30 21.72
CA GLU A 316 21.31 13.19 21.27
C GLU A 316 21.27 12.05 22.27
N ARG A 317 21.23 10.85 21.77
CA ARG A 317 21.31 9.62 22.57
C ARG A 317 22.17 8.58 21.86
N GLN A 318 23.10 7.99 22.60
CA GLN A 318 23.86 6.85 22.11
C GLN A 318 23.05 5.58 22.29
N VAL A 319 22.98 4.76 21.24
CA VAL A 319 22.28 3.48 21.24
C VAL A 319 23.25 2.42 20.73
N VAL A 320 23.32 1.32 21.46
CA VAL A 320 24.05 0.12 21.00
C VAL A 320 23.15 -0.64 20.07
N VAL A 321 23.56 -0.84 18.83
CA VAL A 321 22.83 -1.56 17.79
C VAL A 321 23.61 -2.79 17.38
N GLU A 322 22.94 -3.94 17.35
CA GLU A 322 23.50 -5.15 16.75
C GLU A 322 23.24 -5.18 15.25
N GLU A 323 24.30 -5.29 14.47
CA GLU A 323 24.22 -5.35 13.01
C GLU A 323 24.92 -6.60 12.47
N ASN A 324 24.45 -7.08 11.33
CA ASN A 324 25.16 -8.14 10.63
C ASN A 324 26.45 -7.57 10.03
N CYS A 325 27.57 -8.20 10.37
CA CYS A 325 28.89 -7.82 9.88
C CYS A 325 29.68 -9.05 9.42
N LYS A 326 30.80 -8.81 8.72
CA LYS A 326 31.69 -9.88 8.22
C LYS A 326 30.90 -10.98 7.49
N CYS A 327 29.92 -10.58 6.70
CA CYS A 327 29.11 -11.51 5.93
C CYS A 327 29.97 -12.24 4.91
N ARG A 328 29.88 -13.57 4.87
CA ARG A 328 30.52 -14.41 3.85
C ARG A 328 29.47 -15.19 3.11
N PHE A 329 29.59 -15.17 1.78
CA PHE A 329 28.77 -16.01 0.92
C PHE A 329 29.34 -17.42 0.93
N HIS A 330 28.51 -18.38 1.26
CA HIS A 330 28.81 -19.81 1.15
C HIS A 330 28.15 -20.34 -0.13
N TRP A 331 28.84 -21.24 -0.78
CA TRP A 331 28.38 -21.86 -2.01
C TRP A 331 26.94 -22.34 -1.89
N CYS A 332 26.12 -22.10 -2.92
CA CYS A 332 24.70 -22.40 -2.98
C CYS A 332 23.80 -21.56 -2.03
N CYS A 333 23.88 -20.21 -2.19
CA CYS A 333 22.79 -19.31 -1.75
C CYS A 333 22.70 -18.99 -0.24
N VAL A 334 23.70 -19.33 0.54
CA VAL A 334 23.73 -19.04 1.98
C VAL A 334 24.69 -17.92 2.30
N VAL A 335 24.19 -16.83 2.90
CA VAL A 335 25.02 -15.77 3.47
C VAL A 335 25.08 -15.96 4.99
N LYS A 336 26.26 -16.20 5.53
CA LYS A 336 26.51 -16.24 6.98
C LYS A 336 27.16 -14.95 7.42
N CYS A 337 26.55 -14.27 8.38
CA CYS A 337 27.06 -13.05 8.99
C CYS A 337 27.36 -13.26 10.47
N SER A 338 28.39 -12.58 10.96
CA SER A 338 28.60 -12.41 12.40
C SER A 338 27.70 -11.27 12.91
N LYS A 339 27.41 -11.27 14.19
CA LYS A 339 26.76 -10.15 14.88
C LYS A 339 27.84 -9.23 15.45
N CYS A 340 27.82 -7.97 15.11
CA CYS A 340 28.71 -6.95 15.66
C CYS A 340 27.87 -5.88 16.34
N THR A 341 28.36 -5.36 17.45
CA THR A 341 27.77 -4.23 18.14
C THR A 341 28.42 -2.94 17.69
N ALA A 342 27.62 -1.94 17.35
CA ALA A 342 28.04 -0.60 17.00
C ALA A 342 27.31 0.42 17.87
N VAL A 343 28.00 1.44 18.34
CA VAL A 343 27.38 2.57 19.03
C VAL A 343 26.97 3.60 17.97
N LYS A 344 25.66 3.90 17.88
CA LYS A 344 25.14 4.92 16.98
C LYS A 344 24.54 6.06 17.77
N THR A 345 24.84 7.29 17.35
CA THR A 345 24.16 8.49 17.87
C THR A 345 22.81 8.65 17.15
N VAL A 346 21.76 8.71 17.93
CA VAL A 346 20.38 8.94 17.44
C VAL A 346 19.92 10.30 17.98
N HIS A 347 19.37 11.12 17.09
CA HIS A 347 18.78 12.40 17.45
C HIS A 347 17.27 12.25 17.58
N GLU A 348 16.71 12.69 18.71
CA GLU A 348 15.28 12.57 19.03
C GLU A 348 14.66 13.93 19.28
N CYS A 349 13.51 14.23 18.64
CA CYS A 349 12.79 15.49 18.84
C CYS A 349 12.31 15.68 20.30
N LEU A 350 12.47 16.88 20.85
CA LEU A 350 11.97 17.29 22.17
C LEU A 350 10.46 17.52 22.21
#